data_92b3192e8fc3a51b5a88f4f71b567e2c
#
_entry.id   92b3192e8fc3a51b5a88f4f71b567e2c
#
_cell.length_a   1.000
_cell.length_b   1.000
_cell.length_c   1.000
_cell.angle_alpha   90.00
_cell.angle_beta   90.00
_cell.angle_gamma   90.00
#
_symmetry.space_group_name_H-M   'P 1'
#
loop_
_entity.id
_entity.type
_entity.pdbx_description
1 polymer ?
#
loop_
_entity_poly.entity_id
_entity_poly.type
_entity_poly.pdbx_seq_one_letter_code
_entity_poly.pdbx_strand_id
1 'polypeptide(L)'
;MTERSGSPSALSLTAFATLLLIALLMGANHVAARIAFDHGVDVATAVAVRSIATALVVGLLIVVQRAPVATTPRQRRFLPAIGLIVGVQSVCLYSAVARLPVALALLAFNTYPLWTALWARVLYAHRPERRVVRAMPVMLLGLALALDVLGAASGLGAALQWQRIGVGVAFALAAAATFGLALVLTQHEAGKLDGRLRTASTMAIVAVMALAGVAFQGGFHLPDVAAGWWGLALLTLLYGTGITILFTVLPRLGVVGNSAIMNVEPVFALVLAWLILGQAIAPSQVAGALLVVATVVWLGLRPRLA
;
A
#
# COMPACT_ATOMS: atom_id res chain seq x y z
N MET A 1 -42.50 6.52 -17.56
CA MET A 1 -41.73 6.60 -16.32
C MET A 1 -40.31 6.98 -16.71
N THR A 2 -40.00 8.24 -16.58
CA THR A 2 -38.68 8.83 -16.94
C THR A 2 -37.70 8.54 -15.81
N GLU A 3 -36.73 7.63 -16.07
CA GLU A 3 -35.58 7.46 -15.21
C GLU A 3 -34.82 8.80 -15.12
N ARG A 4 -34.82 9.39 -13.95
CA ARG A 4 -33.96 10.51 -13.64
C ARG A 4 -32.51 10.00 -13.69
N SER A 5 -31.79 10.36 -14.73
CA SER A 5 -30.34 10.28 -14.79
C SER A 5 -29.79 11.13 -13.65
N GLY A 6 -29.47 10.48 -12.53
CA GLY A 6 -28.86 11.15 -11.38
C GLY A 6 -27.53 11.76 -11.82
N SER A 7 -27.44 13.09 -11.78
CA SER A 7 -26.18 13.80 -11.93
C SER A 7 -25.16 13.22 -10.96
N PRO A 8 -23.90 13.06 -11.39
CA PRO A 8 -22.86 12.54 -10.50
C PRO A 8 -22.70 13.47 -9.29
N SER A 9 -23.13 12.99 -8.12
CA SER A 9 -22.97 13.77 -6.88
C SER A 9 -21.50 14.06 -6.67
N ALA A 10 -21.15 15.33 -6.49
CA ALA A 10 -19.83 15.74 -6.05
C ALA A 10 -19.47 14.93 -4.78
N LEU A 11 -18.20 14.56 -4.64
CA LEU A 11 -17.72 13.87 -3.45
C LEU A 11 -18.09 14.68 -2.22
N SER A 12 -18.78 14.10 -1.23
CA SER A 12 -19.08 14.83 -0.01
C SER A 12 -17.76 15.22 0.70
N LEU A 13 -17.76 16.36 1.37
CA LEU A 13 -16.59 16.82 2.14
C LEU A 13 -16.16 15.75 3.16
N THR A 14 -17.11 15.06 3.78
CA THR A 14 -16.86 13.97 4.72
C THR A 14 -16.13 12.80 4.03
N ALA A 15 -16.56 12.40 2.83
CA ALA A 15 -15.93 11.34 2.09
C ALA A 15 -14.51 11.72 1.64
N PHE A 16 -14.32 12.96 1.18
CA PHE A 16 -13.01 13.48 0.82
C PHE A 16 -12.06 13.50 2.02
N ALA A 17 -12.50 14.03 3.16
CA ALA A 17 -11.72 14.06 4.39
C ALA A 17 -11.38 12.65 4.90
N THR A 18 -12.32 11.69 4.78
CA THR A 18 -12.08 10.29 5.15
C THR A 18 -10.98 9.64 4.27
N LEU A 19 -11.00 9.89 2.97
CA LEU A 19 -9.95 9.38 2.07
C LEU A 19 -8.58 9.98 2.37
N LEU A 20 -8.52 11.29 2.65
CA LEU A 20 -7.27 11.94 3.08
C LEU A 20 -6.78 11.40 4.42
N LEU A 21 -7.68 11.17 5.37
CA LEU A 21 -7.34 10.57 6.66
C LEU A 21 -6.74 9.17 6.48
N ILE A 22 -7.33 8.32 5.63
CA ILE A 22 -6.79 6.99 5.34
C ILE A 22 -5.38 7.12 4.73
N ALA A 23 -5.19 8.01 3.77
CA ALA A 23 -3.87 8.24 3.16
C ALA A 23 -2.84 8.72 4.19
N LEU A 24 -3.23 9.61 5.09
CA LEU A 24 -2.37 10.07 6.20
C LEU A 24 -2.02 8.92 7.16
N LEU A 25 -3.01 8.13 7.58
CA LEU A 25 -2.79 6.98 8.47
C LEU A 25 -1.84 5.95 7.84
N MET A 26 -2.00 5.69 6.53
CA MET A 26 -1.13 4.75 5.81
C MET A 26 0.30 5.30 5.67
N GLY A 27 0.46 6.57 5.30
CA GLY A 27 1.78 7.22 5.25
C GLY A 27 2.47 7.25 6.62
N ALA A 28 1.74 7.62 7.66
CA ALA A 28 2.23 7.62 9.04
C ALA A 28 2.60 6.21 9.55
N ASN A 29 1.85 5.18 9.16
CA ASN A 29 2.18 3.79 9.45
C ASN A 29 3.58 3.40 8.94
N HIS A 30 3.95 3.82 7.72
CA HIS A 30 5.26 3.51 7.16
C HIS A 30 6.40 4.28 7.85
N VAL A 31 6.14 5.50 8.30
CA VAL A 31 7.10 6.27 9.14
C VAL A 31 7.27 5.60 10.49
N ALA A 32 6.18 5.16 11.13
CA ALA A 32 6.25 4.40 12.38
C ALA A 32 6.99 3.06 12.23
N ALA A 33 6.77 2.36 11.09
CA ALA A 33 7.53 1.15 10.76
C ALA A 33 9.04 1.43 10.66
N ARG A 34 9.43 2.55 10.04
CA ARG A 34 10.84 2.95 9.97
C ARG A 34 11.42 3.19 11.35
N ILE A 35 10.69 3.86 12.26
CA ILE A 35 11.13 4.03 13.65
C ILE A 35 11.36 2.66 14.32
N ALA A 36 10.42 1.72 14.15
CA ALA A 36 10.57 0.38 14.70
C ALA A 36 11.84 -0.32 14.17
N PHE A 37 12.07 -0.26 12.85
CA PHE A 37 13.24 -0.89 12.21
C PHE A 37 14.56 -0.27 12.65
N ASP A 38 14.63 1.04 12.81
CA ASP A 38 15.83 1.75 13.27
C ASP A 38 16.16 1.42 14.73
N HIS A 39 15.23 0.78 15.48
CA HIS A 39 15.38 0.39 16.88
C HIS A 39 15.25 -1.13 17.10
N GLY A 40 15.70 -1.93 16.14
CA GLY A 40 15.92 -3.36 16.30
C GLY A 40 14.75 -4.28 15.94
N VAL A 41 13.58 -3.74 15.58
CA VAL A 41 12.47 -4.58 15.06
C VAL A 41 12.80 -5.01 13.64
N ASP A 42 12.65 -6.28 13.34
CA ASP A 42 12.78 -6.78 11.97
C ASP A 42 11.43 -6.79 11.22
N VAL A 43 11.52 -6.99 9.90
CA VAL A 43 10.36 -6.95 9.02
C VAL A 43 9.34 -8.07 9.33
N ALA A 44 9.81 -9.28 9.64
CA ALA A 44 8.93 -10.41 9.94
C ALA A 44 8.14 -10.17 11.23
N THR A 45 8.82 -9.69 12.29
CA THR A 45 8.19 -9.29 13.55
C THR A 45 7.13 -8.20 13.34
N ALA A 46 7.48 -7.12 12.62
CA ALA A 46 6.56 -6.02 12.36
C ALA A 46 5.31 -6.48 11.57
N VAL A 47 5.51 -7.28 10.52
CA VAL A 47 4.40 -7.83 9.72
C VAL A 47 3.55 -8.80 10.54
N ALA A 48 4.16 -9.67 11.38
CA ALA A 48 3.44 -10.60 12.22
C ALA A 48 2.55 -9.87 13.22
N VAL A 49 3.13 -8.96 14.02
CA VAL A 49 2.39 -8.20 15.05
C VAL A 49 1.23 -7.42 14.45
N ARG A 50 1.49 -6.66 13.38
CA ARG A 50 0.46 -5.88 12.69
C ARG A 50 -0.66 -6.76 12.14
N SER A 51 -0.30 -7.86 11.48
CA SER A 51 -1.28 -8.71 10.80
C SER A 51 -2.14 -9.50 11.79
N ILE A 52 -1.55 -9.98 12.88
CA ILE A 52 -2.28 -10.62 13.99
C ILE A 52 -3.27 -9.62 14.59
N ALA A 53 -2.80 -8.43 14.98
CA ALA A 53 -3.66 -7.42 15.57
C ALA A 53 -4.82 -7.04 14.64
N THR A 54 -4.54 -6.81 13.34
CA THR A 54 -5.56 -6.47 12.36
C THR A 54 -6.55 -7.61 12.15
N ALA A 55 -6.08 -8.86 12.04
CA ALA A 55 -6.95 -10.03 11.89
C ALA A 55 -7.89 -10.20 13.10
N LEU A 56 -7.38 -10.00 14.32
CA LEU A 56 -8.17 -10.06 15.55
C LEU A 56 -9.22 -8.95 15.61
N VAL A 57 -8.83 -7.70 15.36
CA VAL A 57 -9.76 -6.55 15.38
C VAL A 57 -10.85 -6.70 14.32
N VAL A 58 -10.49 -7.02 13.08
CA VAL A 58 -11.49 -7.19 12.01
C VAL A 58 -12.32 -8.46 12.23
N GLY A 59 -11.72 -9.53 12.76
CA GLY A 59 -12.43 -10.73 13.19
C GLY A 59 -13.48 -10.43 14.26
N LEU A 60 -13.12 -9.66 15.28
CA LEU A 60 -14.05 -9.19 16.31
C LEU A 60 -15.19 -8.35 15.71
N LEU A 61 -14.88 -7.46 14.76
CA LEU A 61 -15.91 -6.68 14.07
C LEU A 61 -16.90 -7.58 13.29
N ILE A 62 -16.42 -8.67 12.67
CA ILE A 62 -17.29 -9.64 11.99
C ILE A 62 -18.28 -10.25 12.99
N VAL A 63 -17.80 -10.67 14.17
CA VAL A 63 -18.63 -11.28 15.21
C VAL A 63 -19.65 -10.27 15.76
N VAL A 64 -19.18 -9.09 16.18
CA VAL A 64 -20.03 -8.06 16.80
C VAL A 64 -21.08 -7.53 15.82
N GLN A 65 -20.70 -7.32 14.55
CA GLN A 65 -21.62 -6.82 13.52
C GLN A 65 -22.41 -7.93 12.81
N ARG A 66 -22.22 -9.18 13.21
CA ARG A 66 -22.85 -10.36 12.59
C ARG A 66 -22.71 -10.36 11.07
N ALA A 67 -21.50 -10.02 10.59
CA ALA A 67 -21.24 -9.93 9.16
C ALA A 67 -21.40 -11.30 8.47
N PRO A 68 -21.86 -11.33 7.20
CA PRO A 68 -22.01 -12.59 6.49
C PRO A 68 -20.65 -13.25 6.25
N VAL A 69 -20.53 -14.51 6.65
CA VAL A 69 -19.31 -15.34 6.47
C VAL A 69 -19.43 -16.34 5.32
N ALA A 70 -20.50 -16.24 4.52
CA ALA A 70 -20.73 -17.13 3.40
C ALA A 70 -19.65 -16.91 2.31
N THR A 71 -19.09 -18.02 1.84
CA THR A 71 -18.07 -18.03 0.79
C THR A 71 -18.44 -19.04 -0.30
N THR A 72 -18.21 -18.70 -1.56
CA THR A 72 -18.34 -19.65 -2.68
C THR A 72 -17.12 -20.57 -2.76
N PRO A 73 -17.23 -21.76 -3.42
CA PRO A 73 -16.08 -22.64 -3.64
C PRO A 73 -14.92 -21.94 -4.36
N ARG A 74 -15.22 -21.05 -5.29
CA ARG A 74 -14.22 -20.24 -6.02
C ARG A 74 -13.48 -19.30 -5.08
N GLN A 75 -14.19 -18.59 -4.21
CA GLN A 75 -13.58 -17.71 -3.22
C GLN A 75 -12.68 -18.48 -2.24
N ARG A 76 -13.14 -19.63 -1.74
CA ARG A 76 -12.34 -20.50 -0.85
C ARG A 76 -11.02 -20.92 -1.48
N ARG A 77 -11.01 -21.19 -2.79
CA ARG A 77 -9.81 -21.56 -3.54
C ARG A 77 -8.83 -20.40 -3.70
N PHE A 78 -9.34 -19.19 -3.99
CA PHE A 78 -8.48 -18.04 -4.30
C PHE A 78 -8.07 -17.22 -3.07
N LEU A 79 -8.83 -17.22 -1.97
CA LEU A 79 -8.48 -16.50 -0.75
C LEU A 79 -7.08 -16.83 -0.20
N PRO A 80 -6.66 -18.11 -0.11
CA PRO A 80 -5.29 -18.42 0.32
C PRO A 80 -4.22 -17.85 -0.59
N ALA A 81 -4.41 -17.94 -1.91
CA ALA A 81 -3.47 -17.39 -2.88
C ALA A 81 -3.37 -15.86 -2.77
N ILE A 82 -4.53 -15.17 -2.66
CA ILE A 82 -4.57 -13.71 -2.44
C ILE A 82 -3.86 -13.35 -1.13
N GLY A 83 -4.12 -14.09 -0.05
CA GLY A 83 -3.48 -13.88 1.25
C GLY A 83 -1.96 -14.04 1.19
N LEU A 84 -1.46 -15.09 0.54
CA LEU A 84 -0.02 -15.30 0.34
C LEU A 84 0.62 -14.19 -0.49
N ILE A 85 -0.02 -13.77 -1.58
CA ILE A 85 0.48 -12.68 -2.44
C ILE A 85 0.53 -11.36 -1.65
N VAL A 86 -0.50 -11.05 -0.85
CA VAL A 86 -0.49 -9.88 0.04
C VAL A 86 0.56 -10.02 1.14
N GLY A 87 0.83 -11.22 1.61
CA GLY A 87 1.92 -11.50 2.55
C GLY A 87 3.28 -11.17 1.94
N VAL A 88 3.57 -11.69 0.76
CA VAL A 88 4.81 -11.36 0.01
C VAL A 88 4.90 -9.86 -0.24
N GLN A 89 3.81 -9.22 -0.67
CA GLN A 89 3.73 -7.77 -0.86
C GLN A 89 4.10 -7.02 0.43
N SER A 90 3.55 -7.43 1.57
CA SER A 90 3.80 -6.78 2.86
C SER A 90 5.26 -6.89 3.29
N VAL A 91 5.85 -8.09 3.18
CA VAL A 91 7.27 -8.31 3.49
C VAL A 91 8.15 -7.49 2.55
N CYS A 92 7.87 -7.50 1.24
CA CYS A 92 8.63 -6.72 0.28
C CYS A 92 8.54 -5.20 0.54
N LEU A 93 7.34 -4.67 0.80
CA LEU A 93 7.16 -3.24 1.04
C LEU A 93 7.90 -2.79 2.31
N TYR A 94 7.77 -3.53 3.41
CA TYR A 94 8.51 -3.19 4.63
C TYR A 94 10.01 -3.42 4.50
N SER A 95 10.44 -4.39 3.71
CA SER A 95 11.87 -4.55 3.37
C SER A 95 12.42 -3.36 2.58
N ALA A 96 11.60 -2.77 1.72
CA ALA A 96 11.95 -1.52 1.03
C ALA A 96 12.02 -0.34 2.00
N VAL A 97 11.01 -0.18 2.87
CA VAL A 97 10.96 0.89 3.90
C VAL A 97 12.13 0.78 4.88
N ALA A 98 12.58 -0.42 5.21
CA ALA A 98 13.75 -0.63 6.06
C ALA A 98 15.08 -0.20 5.39
N ARG A 99 15.14 -0.12 4.05
CA ARG A 99 16.38 0.12 3.28
C ARG A 99 16.44 1.44 2.55
N LEU A 100 15.29 2.03 2.24
CA LEU A 100 15.17 3.30 1.52
C LEU A 100 14.59 4.39 2.44
N PRO A 101 14.78 5.66 2.12
CA PRO A 101 13.92 6.72 2.64
C PRO A 101 12.46 6.37 2.40
N VAL A 102 11.61 6.54 3.43
CA VAL A 102 10.21 6.05 3.42
C VAL A 102 9.44 6.52 2.19
N ALA A 103 9.57 7.82 1.87
CA ALA A 103 8.91 8.40 0.71
C ALA A 103 9.33 7.74 -0.61
N LEU A 104 10.62 7.43 -0.78
CA LEU A 104 11.15 6.82 -2.00
C LEU A 104 10.69 5.36 -2.15
N ALA A 105 10.62 4.62 -1.05
CA ALA A 105 10.04 3.27 -1.03
C ALA A 105 8.58 3.29 -1.49
N LEU A 106 7.77 4.23 -0.97
CA LEU A 106 6.36 4.37 -1.34
C LEU A 106 6.17 4.88 -2.77
N LEU A 107 7.04 5.78 -3.25
CA LEU A 107 7.00 6.23 -4.65
C LEU A 107 7.26 5.08 -5.63
N ALA A 108 8.26 4.23 -5.36
CA ALA A 108 8.51 3.06 -6.16
C ALA A 108 7.36 2.04 -6.09
N PHE A 109 6.77 1.85 -4.91
CA PHE A 109 5.56 1.06 -4.72
C PHE A 109 4.36 1.60 -5.52
N ASN A 110 4.20 2.92 -5.65
CA ASN A 110 3.12 3.55 -6.43
C ASN A 110 3.18 3.28 -7.93
N THR A 111 4.15 2.53 -8.43
CA THR A 111 4.09 1.95 -9.78
C THR A 111 3.09 0.80 -9.92
N TYR A 112 2.45 0.36 -8.82
CA TYR A 112 1.48 -0.75 -8.83
C TYR A 112 0.35 -0.64 -9.86
N PRO A 113 -0.15 0.54 -10.29
CA PRO A 113 -1.17 0.61 -11.35
C PRO A 113 -0.68 0.05 -12.68
N LEU A 114 0.62 0.19 -12.98
CA LEU A 114 1.23 -0.39 -14.19
C LEU A 114 1.20 -1.91 -14.13
N TRP A 115 1.58 -2.46 -12.98
CA TRP A 115 1.55 -3.89 -12.72
C TRP A 115 0.12 -4.45 -12.73
N THR A 116 -0.85 -3.71 -12.16
CA THR A 116 -2.27 -4.07 -12.20
C THR A 116 -2.75 -4.20 -13.65
N ALA A 117 -2.41 -3.23 -14.52
CA ALA A 117 -2.77 -3.28 -15.93
C ALA A 117 -2.10 -4.45 -16.66
N LEU A 118 -0.83 -4.74 -16.35
CA LEU A 118 -0.10 -5.89 -16.89
C LEU A 118 -0.78 -7.22 -16.49
N TRP A 119 -1.04 -7.42 -15.20
CA TRP A 119 -1.66 -8.64 -14.70
C TRP A 119 -3.10 -8.83 -15.20
N ALA A 120 -3.89 -7.75 -15.30
CA ALA A 120 -5.24 -7.79 -15.90
C ALA A 120 -5.18 -8.24 -17.37
N ARG A 121 -4.15 -7.84 -18.10
CA ARG A 121 -3.93 -8.29 -19.48
C ARG A 121 -3.51 -9.76 -19.56
N VAL A 122 -2.55 -10.17 -18.72
CA VAL A 122 -1.97 -11.53 -18.77
C VAL A 122 -2.99 -12.58 -18.30
N LEU A 123 -3.71 -12.32 -17.20
CA LEU A 123 -4.59 -13.31 -16.58
C LEU A 123 -6.02 -13.29 -17.16
N TYR A 124 -6.52 -12.13 -17.58
CA TYR A 124 -7.92 -11.95 -17.98
C TYR A 124 -8.07 -11.34 -19.37
N ALA A 125 -6.98 -11.22 -20.13
CA ALA A 125 -6.95 -10.65 -21.48
C ALA A 125 -7.56 -9.23 -21.58
N HIS A 126 -7.67 -8.50 -20.45
CA HIS A 126 -8.14 -7.13 -20.45
C HIS A 126 -7.09 -6.22 -21.09
N ARG A 127 -7.50 -5.47 -22.10
CA ARG A 127 -6.60 -4.51 -22.73
C ARG A 127 -6.36 -3.32 -21.78
N PRO A 128 -5.09 -2.93 -21.51
CA PRO A 128 -4.81 -1.79 -20.68
C PRO A 128 -5.40 -0.52 -21.32
N GLU A 129 -5.94 0.35 -20.49
CA GLU A 129 -6.44 1.65 -20.94
C GLU A 129 -5.30 2.43 -21.58
N ARG A 130 -5.56 3.12 -22.69
CA ARG A 130 -4.55 3.95 -23.40
C ARG A 130 -3.90 4.99 -22.48
N ARG A 131 -4.61 5.45 -21.46
CA ARG A 131 -4.10 6.37 -20.43
C ARG A 131 -3.00 5.74 -19.60
N VAL A 132 -3.16 4.51 -19.14
CA VAL A 132 -2.14 3.80 -18.38
C VAL A 132 -0.87 3.66 -19.22
N VAL A 133 -1.00 3.27 -20.49
CA VAL A 133 0.15 3.14 -21.39
C VAL A 133 0.87 4.48 -21.60
N ARG A 134 0.13 5.60 -21.69
CA ARG A 134 0.72 6.95 -21.83
C ARG A 134 1.37 7.45 -20.52
N ALA A 135 0.84 7.02 -19.36
CA ALA A 135 1.39 7.37 -18.07
C ALA A 135 2.71 6.65 -17.74
N MET A 136 2.91 5.44 -18.29
CA MET A 136 4.09 4.61 -18.01
C MET A 136 5.43 5.37 -18.14
N PRO A 137 5.76 6.01 -19.28
CA PRO A 137 7.05 6.69 -19.43
C PRO A 137 7.20 7.85 -18.46
N VAL A 138 6.12 8.58 -18.17
CA VAL A 138 6.13 9.72 -17.22
C VAL A 138 6.37 9.23 -15.80
N MET A 139 5.72 8.14 -15.38
CA MET A 139 5.93 7.54 -14.07
C MET A 139 7.35 7.01 -13.90
N LEU A 140 7.88 6.33 -14.93
CA LEU A 140 9.24 5.79 -14.89
C LEU A 140 10.29 6.90 -14.84
N LEU A 141 10.09 7.99 -15.59
CA LEU A 141 10.96 9.16 -15.55
C LEU A 141 10.91 9.82 -14.15
N GLY A 142 9.71 10.05 -13.63
CA GLY A 142 9.55 10.62 -12.29
C GLY A 142 10.18 9.74 -11.21
N LEU A 143 10.04 8.43 -11.32
CA LEU A 143 10.66 7.48 -10.40
C LEU A 143 12.20 7.50 -10.52
N ALA A 144 12.75 7.55 -11.74
CA ALA A 144 14.18 7.62 -11.97
C ALA A 144 14.80 8.89 -11.35
N LEU A 145 14.10 10.03 -11.47
CA LEU A 145 14.51 11.29 -10.84
C LEU A 145 14.39 11.21 -9.30
N ALA A 146 13.28 10.68 -8.79
CA ALA A 146 13.05 10.56 -7.35
C ALA A 146 14.08 9.65 -6.67
N LEU A 147 14.44 8.55 -7.31
CA LEU A 147 15.44 7.61 -6.81
C LEU A 147 16.88 8.04 -7.05
N ASP A 148 17.09 9.17 -7.74
CA ASP A 148 18.43 9.63 -8.14
C ASP A 148 19.25 8.51 -8.83
N VAL A 149 18.64 7.82 -9.80
CA VAL A 149 19.20 6.62 -10.44
C VAL A 149 20.58 6.85 -11.03
N LEU A 150 20.85 8.07 -11.49
CA LEU A 150 22.15 8.47 -12.06
C LEU A 150 23.15 8.91 -10.99
N GLY A 151 22.73 9.06 -9.72
CA GLY A 151 23.57 9.53 -8.64
C GLY A 151 24.01 10.98 -8.79
N ALA A 152 23.27 11.78 -9.56
CA ALA A 152 23.62 13.18 -9.84
C ALA A 152 23.33 14.07 -8.63
N ALA A 153 22.22 13.85 -7.93
CA ALA A 153 21.85 14.63 -6.75
C ALA A 153 22.68 14.25 -5.53
N SER A 154 23.05 12.97 -5.40
CA SER A 154 23.89 12.46 -4.32
C SER A 154 25.40 12.64 -4.55
N GLY A 155 25.80 12.97 -5.79
CA GLY A 155 27.21 13.06 -6.20
C GLY A 155 27.94 11.71 -6.28
N LEU A 156 27.23 10.58 -6.12
CA LEU A 156 27.84 9.24 -6.07
C LEU A 156 28.14 8.65 -7.46
N GLY A 157 27.42 9.11 -8.49
CA GLY A 157 27.39 8.46 -9.80
C GLY A 157 26.51 7.19 -9.80
N ALA A 158 26.11 6.73 -10.98
CA ALA A 158 25.10 5.68 -11.14
C ALA A 158 25.48 4.35 -10.47
N ALA A 159 26.73 3.90 -10.61
CA ALA A 159 27.15 2.60 -10.09
C ALA A 159 27.06 2.51 -8.56
N LEU A 160 27.62 3.50 -7.85
CA LEU A 160 27.59 3.53 -6.38
C LEU A 160 26.16 3.78 -5.86
N GLN A 161 25.39 4.62 -6.55
CA GLN A 161 24.00 4.85 -6.21
C GLN A 161 23.20 3.53 -6.26
N TRP A 162 23.35 2.73 -7.32
CA TRP A 162 22.67 1.44 -7.44
C TRP A 162 23.13 0.42 -6.41
N GLN A 163 24.41 0.41 -6.03
CA GLN A 163 24.87 -0.43 -4.88
C GLN A 163 24.15 -0.05 -3.59
N ARG A 164 23.87 1.23 -3.38
CA ARG A 164 23.22 1.74 -2.18
C ARG A 164 21.72 1.48 -2.16
N ILE A 165 21.00 1.71 -3.25
CA ILE A 165 19.52 1.68 -3.26
C ILE A 165 18.93 0.44 -3.94
N GLY A 166 19.68 -0.27 -4.78
CA GLY A 166 19.16 -1.26 -5.71
C GLY A 166 18.32 -2.35 -5.05
N VAL A 167 18.79 -2.90 -3.93
CA VAL A 167 18.04 -3.92 -3.16
C VAL A 167 16.71 -3.38 -2.64
N GLY A 168 16.71 -2.17 -2.10
CA GLY A 168 15.49 -1.52 -1.62
C GLY A 168 14.50 -1.24 -2.74
N VAL A 169 14.99 -0.79 -3.89
CA VAL A 169 14.18 -0.55 -5.10
C VAL A 169 13.58 -1.88 -5.61
N ALA A 170 14.38 -2.94 -5.67
CA ALA A 170 13.90 -4.26 -6.08
C ALA A 170 12.75 -4.75 -5.17
N PHE A 171 12.87 -4.60 -3.85
CA PHE A 171 11.79 -4.90 -2.91
C PHE A 171 10.56 -4.02 -3.13
N ALA A 172 10.71 -2.73 -3.37
CA ALA A 172 9.58 -1.83 -3.61
C ALA A 172 8.82 -2.19 -4.90
N LEU A 173 9.55 -2.49 -5.98
CA LEU A 173 8.95 -2.92 -7.25
C LEU A 173 8.31 -4.32 -7.14
N ALA A 174 8.90 -5.25 -6.41
CA ALA A 174 8.30 -6.55 -6.11
C ALA A 174 7.00 -6.39 -5.30
N ALA A 175 6.99 -5.48 -4.32
CA ALA A 175 5.78 -5.13 -3.60
C ALA A 175 4.71 -4.54 -4.52
N ALA A 176 5.07 -3.64 -5.43
CA ALA A 176 4.16 -3.06 -6.42
C ALA A 176 3.57 -4.12 -7.35
N ALA A 177 4.41 -5.03 -7.86
CA ALA A 177 3.99 -6.11 -8.75
C ALA A 177 3.03 -7.09 -8.07
N THR A 178 3.35 -7.53 -6.86
CA THR A 178 2.52 -8.44 -6.07
C THR A 178 1.23 -7.76 -5.60
N PHE A 179 1.26 -6.47 -5.25
CA PHE A 179 0.06 -5.71 -4.94
C PHE A 179 -0.87 -5.59 -6.15
N GLY A 180 -0.32 -5.26 -7.33
CA GLY A 180 -1.09 -5.23 -8.57
C GLY A 180 -1.77 -6.57 -8.88
N LEU A 181 -1.05 -7.69 -8.66
CA LEU A 181 -1.60 -9.04 -8.81
C LEU A 181 -2.73 -9.31 -7.79
N ALA A 182 -2.51 -8.96 -6.52
CA ALA A 182 -3.51 -9.11 -5.46
C ALA A 182 -4.79 -8.33 -5.78
N LEU A 183 -4.67 -7.09 -6.29
CA LEU A 183 -5.81 -6.27 -6.69
C LEU A 183 -6.62 -6.93 -7.81
N VAL A 184 -5.96 -7.42 -8.85
CA VAL A 184 -6.62 -8.08 -10.00
C VAL A 184 -7.34 -9.35 -9.55
N LEU A 185 -6.67 -10.22 -8.80
CA LEU A 185 -7.28 -11.44 -8.27
C LEU A 185 -8.44 -11.14 -7.31
N THR A 186 -8.27 -10.14 -6.43
CA THR A 186 -9.33 -9.71 -5.51
C THR A 186 -10.56 -9.23 -6.27
N GLN A 187 -10.38 -8.43 -7.31
CA GLN A 187 -11.49 -7.92 -8.11
C GLN A 187 -12.26 -9.04 -8.83
N HIS A 188 -11.57 -10.01 -9.41
CA HIS A 188 -12.18 -11.03 -10.24
C HIS A 188 -12.68 -12.24 -9.43
N GLU A 189 -11.96 -12.63 -8.40
CA GLU A 189 -12.21 -13.87 -7.67
C GLU A 189 -12.91 -13.65 -6.30
N ALA A 190 -12.69 -12.49 -5.67
CA ALA A 190 -13.21 -12.18 -4.34
C ALA A 190 -14.01 -10.86 -4.26
N GLY A 191 -14.34 -10.24 -5.40
CA GLY A 191 -14.99 -8.92 -5.45
C GLY A 191 -16.36 -8.85 -4.78
N LYS A 192 -17.11 -9.96 -4.76
CA LYS A 192 -18.43 -10.05 -4.12
C LYS A 192 -18.38 -10.46 -2.63
N LEU A 193 -17.19 -10.76 -2.10
CA LEU A 193 -17.02 -11.12 -0.71
C LEU A 193 -17.11 -9.88 0.19
N ASP A 194 -17.71 -10.03 1.38
CA ASP A 194 -17.69 -8.96 2.38
C ASP A 194 -16.25 -8.51 2.66
N GLY A 195 -16.02 -7.20 2.63
CA GLY A 195 -14.68 -6.62 2.78
C GLY A 195 -14.01 -6.98 4.11
N ARG A 196 -14.79 -7.11 5.20
CA ARG A 196 -14.30 -7.51 6.52
C ARG A 196 -13.81 -8.94 6.51
N LEU A 197 -14.61 -9.87 5.95
CA LEU A 197 -14.24 -11.29 5.86
C LEU A 197 -12.99 -11.46 4.98
N ARG A 198 -12.94 -10.77 3.84
CA ARG A 198 -11.75 -10.76 2.97
C ARG A 198 -10.52 -10.28 3.72
N THR A 199 -10.62 -9.15 4.44
CA THR A 199 -9.48 -8.58 5.19
C THR A 199 -9.05 -9.48 6.32
N ALA A 200 -9.98 -10.00 7.14
CA ALA A 200 -9.65 -10.89 8.24
C ALA A 200 -8.95 -12.16 7.74
N SER A 201 -9.49 -12.79 6.69
CA SER A 201 -8.89 -13.99 6.08
C SER A 201 -7.50 -13.70 5.50
N THR A 202 -7.35 -12.59 4.76
CA THR A 202 -6.06 -12.20 4.18
C THR A 202 -5.04 -11.91 5.27
N MET A 203 -5.39 -11.15 6.30
CA MET A 203 -4.48 -10.81 7.40
C MET A 203 -4.13 -12.04 8.26
N ALA A 204 -5.04 -12.99 8.44
CA ALA A 204 -4.72 -14.25 9.11
C ALA A 204 -3.66 -15.06 8.34
N ILE A 205 -3.76 -15.12 7.01
CA ILE A 205 -2.77 -15.80 6.17
C ILE A 205 -1.43 -15.06 6.19
N VAL A 206 -1.45 -13.72 6.10
CA VAL A 206 -0.24 -12.90 6.24
C VAL A 206 0.42 -13.12 7.60
N ALA A 207 -0.37 -13.21 8.67
CA ALA A 207 0.13 -13.49 10.03
C ALA A 207 0.83 -14.85 10.09
N VAL A 208 0.20 -15.90 9.56
CA VAL A 208 0.81 -17.25 9.50
C VAL A 208 2.12 -17.23 8.72
N MET A 209 2.15 -16.58 7.55
CA MET A 209 3.36 -16.46 6.75
C MET A 209 4.46 -15.68 7.48
N ALA A 210 4.11 -14.57 8.14
CA ALA A 210 5.07 -13.77 8.88
C ALA A 210 5.58 -14.50 10.14
N LEU A 211 4.72 -15.26 10.84
CA LEU A 211 5.12 -16.13 11.95
C LEU A 211 6.08 -17.24 11.50
N ALA A 212 5.86 -17.81 10.31
CA ALA A 212 6.84 -18.73 9.74
C ALA A 212 8.19 -18.03 9.53
N GLY A 213 8.20 -16.79 8.99
CA GLY A 213 9.40 -15.96 8.87
C GLY A 213 10.09 -15.72 10.23
N VAL A 214 9.31 -15.37 11.26
CA VAL A 214 9.82 -15.22 12.64
C VAL A 214 10.44 -16.50 13.16
N ALA A 215 9.81 -17.65 12.91
CA ALA A 215 10.35 -18.95 13.33
C ALA A 215 11.68 -19.29 12.61
N PHE A 216 11.78 -19.01 11.30
CA PHE A 216 12.98 -19.26 10.52
C PHE A 216 14.18 -18.40 10.94
N GLN A 217 13.94 -17.21 11.46
CA GLN A 217 15.00 -16.29 11.93
C GLN A 217 15.36 -16.50 13.41
N GLY A 218 14.76 -17.47 14.10
CA GLY A 218 15.07 -17.82 15.49
C GLY A 218 14.20 -17.11 16.54
N GLY A 219 13.18 -16.36 16.16
CA GLY A 219 12.25 -15.70 17.08
C GLY A 219 11.88 -14.28 16.72
N PHE A 220 11.13 -13.63 17.59
CA PHE A 220 10.79 -12.22 17.46
C PHE A 220 11.96 -11.33 17.81
N HIS A 221 12.30 -10.38 16.95
CA HIS A 221 13.23 -9.32 17.26
C HIS A 221 12.45 -8.11 17.78
N LEU A 222 12.38 -8.02 19.11
CA LEU A 222 11.65 -6.96 19.80
C LEU A 222 12.61 -5.78 20.10
N PRO A 223 12.09 -4.55 20.17
CA PRO A 223 12.93 -3.39 20.40
C PRO A 223 13.45 -3.35 21.83
N ASP A 224 14.71 -2.92 21.99
CA ASP A 224 15.37 -2.75 23.30
C ASP A 224 15.07 -1.40 23.96
N VAL A 225 14.53 -0.43 23.18
CA VAL A 225 14.29 0.94 23.65
C VAL A 225 12.83 1.36 23.40
N ALA A 226 12.35 2.29 24.21
CA ALA A 226 10.97 2.77 24.16
C ALA A 226 10.56 3.31 22.79
N ALA A 227 11.46 3.96 22.05
CA ALA A 227 11.17 4.48 20.71
C ALA A 227 10.76 3.37 19.72
N GLY A 228 11.42 2.22 19.76
CA GLY A 228 11.07 1.07 18.94
C GLY A 228 9.71 0.48 19.29
N TRP A 229 9.37 0.42 20.59
CA TRP A 229 8.04 -0.01 21.03
C TRP A 229 6.94 0.94 20.57
N TRP A 230 7.17 2.26 20.64
CA TRP A 230 6.25 3.24 20.09
C TRP A 230 6.11 3.09 18.57
N GLY A 231 7.22 2.86 17.86
CA GLY A 231 7.20 2.57 16.43
C GLY A 231 6.32 1.35 16.11
N LEU A 232 6.53 0.23 16.81
CA LEU A 232 5.78 -1.02 16.62
C LEU A 232 4.29 -0.88 16.98
N ALA A 233 3.99 -0.17 18.08
CA ALA A 233 2.61 0.09 18.48
C ALA A 233 1.89 1.00 17.48
N LEU A 234 2.52 2.11 17.08
CA LEU A 234 1.95 3.07 16.14
C LEU A 234 1.72 2.45 14.76
N LEU A 235 2.69 1.72 14.20
CA LEU A 235 2.49 1.06 12.90
C LEU A 235 1.30 0.10 12.95
N THR A 236 1.12 -0.62 14.05
CA THR A 236 0.02 -1.57 14.25
C THR A 236 -1.33 -0.86 14.34
N LEU A 237 -1.42 0.19 15.17
CA LEU A 237 -2.63 0.98 15.39
C LEU A 237 -3.03 1.75 14.12
N LEU A 238 -2.10 2.43 13.47
CA LEU A 238 -2.36 3.25 12.28
C LEU A 238 -2.82 2.38 11.11
N TYR A 239 -2.16 1.25 10.89
CA TYR A 239 -2.57 0.30 9.86
C TYR A 239 -3.96 -0.29 10.17
N GLY A 240 -4.16 -0.81 11.36
CA GLY A 240 -5.44 -1.40 11.77
C GLY A 240 -6.59 -0.40 11.69
N THR A 241 -6.37 0.85 12.13
CA THR A 241 -7.36 1.94 12.05
C THR A 241 -7.66 2.29 10.60
N GLY A 242 -6.65 2.51 9.76
CA GLY A 242 -6.83 2.85 8.35
C GLY A 242 -7.60 1.77 7.58
N ILE A 243 -7.23 0.51 7.76
CA ILE A 243 -7.93 -0.63 7.15
C ILE A 243 -9.36 -0.75 7.67
N THR A 244 -9.59 -0.54 8.98
CA THR A 244 -10.94 -0.58 9.55
C THR A 244 -11.83 0.52 8.96
N ILE A 245 -11.34 1.75 8.87
CA ILE A 245 -12.07 2.87 8.25
C ILE A 245 -12.34 2.55 6.78
N LEU A 246 -11.34 2.05 6.05
CA LEU A 246 -11.45 1.69 4.63
C LEU A 246 -12.60 0.70 4.38
N PHE A 247 -12.77 -0.32 5.23
CA PHE A 247 -13.76 -1.37 5.00
C PHE A 247 -15.10 -1.15 5.71
N THR A 248 -15.17 -0.31 6.74
CA THR A 248 -16.41 -0.09 7.51
C THR A 248 -17.08 1.25 7.19
N VAL A 249 -16.31 2.31 7.03
CA VAL A 249 -16.83 3.67 6.86
C VAL A 249 -16.94 4.05 5.39
N LEU A 250 -15.88 3.81 4.62
CA LEU A 250 -15.80 4.23 3.22
C LEU A 250 -16.93 3.68 2.32
N PRO A 251 -17.35 2.40 2.42
CA PRO A 251 -18.47 1.88 1.64
C PRO A 251 -19.80 2.59 1.92
N ARG A 252 -19.99 3.07 3.17
CA ARG A 252 -21.20 3.79 3.58
C ARG A 252 -21.27 5.21 3.01
N LEU A 253 -20.13 5.77 2.63
CA LEU A 253 -20.04 7.11 2.06
C LEU A 253 -20.22 7.11 0.52
N GLY A 254 -20.47 5.96 -0.10
CA GLY A 254 -20.71 5.87 -1.55
C GLY A 254 -19.47 6.20 -2.41
N VAL A 255 -18.26 6.09 -1.87
CA VAL A 255 -17.01 6.59 -2.48
C VAL A 255 -16.35 5.54 -3.41
N VAL A 256 -17.05 4.48 -3.75
CA VAL A 256 -16.52 3.46 -4.67
C VAL A 256 -16.20 4.10 -6.02
N GLY A 257 -14.92 4.35 -6.29
CA GLY A 257 -14.41 4.98 -7.52
C GLY A 257 -13.54 6.22 -7.33
N ASN A 258 -13.47 6.81 -6.13
CA ASN A 258 -12.64 7.99 -5.84
C ASN A 258 -11.37 7.68 -5.04
N SER A 259 -10.91 6.43 -5.06
CA SER A 259 -9.69 5.97 -4.37
C SER A 259 -8.40 6.66 -4.84
N ALA A 260 -8.45 7.41 -5.96
CA ALA A 260 -7.33 8.20 -6.44
C ALA A 260 -6.80 9.21 -5.41
N ILE A 261 -7.66 9.69 -4.49
CA ILE A 261 -7.26 10.62 -3.43
C ILE A 261 -6.29 9.93 -2.44
N MET A 262 -6.41 8.62 -2.25
CA MET A 262 -5.49 7.88 -1.40
C MET A 262 -4.06 7.83 -1.96
N ASN A 263 -3.88 8.07 -3.26
CA ASN A 263 -2.57 8.10 -3.91
C ASN A 263 -1.71 9.32 -3.50
N VAL A 264 -2.21 10.20 -2.64
CA VAL A 264 -1.41 11.24 -1.96
C VAL A 264 -0.65 10.70 -0.72
N GLU A 265 -0.83 9.44 -0.36
CA GLU A 265 -0.10 8.77 0.73
C GLU A 265 1.42 9.03 0.71
N PRO A 266 2.15 8.94 -0.43
CA PRO A 266 3.57 9.23 -0.45
C PRO A 266 3.93 10.68 -0.11
N VAL A 267 3.01 11.63 -0.36
CA VAL A 267 3.21 13.03 0.02
C VAL A 267 3.14 13.18 1.55
N PHE A 268 2.15 12.55 2.18
CA PHE A 268 2.09 12.53 3.65
C PHE A 268 3.31 11.83 4.25
N ALA A 269 3.71 10.69 3.69
CA ALA A 269 4.90 9.99 4.15
C ALA A 269 6.18 10.84 3.99
N LEU A 270 6.30 11.59 2.90
CA LEU A 270 7.42 12.51 2.66
C LEU A 270 7.49 13.59 3.75
N VAL A 271 6.37 14.27 3.99
CA VAL A 271 6.29 15.33 5.00
C VAL A 271 6.57 14.80 6.40
N LEU A 272 5.96 13.67 6.76
CA LEU A 272 6.17 13.05 8.07
C LEU A 272 7.59 12.51 8.24
N ALA A 273 8.18 11.91 7.21
CA ALA A 273 9.57 11.42 7.26
C ALA A 273 10.57 12.58 7.37
N TRP A 274 10.30 13.71 6.73
CA TRP A 274 11.10 14.92 6.90
C TRP A 274 10.98 15.48 8.32
N LEU A 275 9.76 15.63 8.85
CA LEU A 275 9.50 16.22 10.17
C LEU A 275 9.98 15.32 11.33
N ILE A 276 9.76 14.00 11.22
CA ILE A 276 9.96 13.06 12.34
C ILE A 276 11.32 12.35 12.26
N LEU A 277 11.73 11.95 11.05
CA LEU A 277 12.96 11.19 10.84
C LEU A 277 14.13 12.05 10.36
N GLY A 278 13.94 13.35 10.11
CA GLY A 278 14.96 14.22 9.55
C GLY A 278 15.42 13.83 8.14
N GLN A 279 14.62 13.06 7.40
CA GLN A 279 14.98 12.60 6.05
C GLN A 279 14.91 13.77 5.07
N ALA A 280 16.04 14.33 4.71
CA ALA A 280 16.15 15.35 3.66
C ALA A 280 16.16 14.68 2.28
N ILE A 281 15.45 15.29 1.35
CA ILE A 281 15.37 14.85 -0.06
C ILE A 281 15.82 16.01 -0.95
N ALA A 282 16.65 15.72 -1.94
CA ALA A 282 17.14 16.73 -2.87
C ALA A 282 15.98 17.33 -3.72
N PRO A 283 16.06 18.61 -4.14
CA PRO A 283 15.00 19.23 -4.94
C PRO A 283 14.65 18.49 -6.23
N SER A 284 15.62 17.88 -6.89
CA SER A 284 15.40 17.03 -8.08
C SER A 284 14.58 15.78 -7.75
N GLN A 285 14.82 15.17 -6.59
CA GLN A 285 14.06 14.02 -6.12
C GLN A 285 12.63 14.42 -5.75
N VAL A 286 12.42 15.60 -5.15
CA VAL A 286 11.08 16.17 -4.90
C VAL A 286 10.33 16.37 -6.21
N ALA A 287 10.98 16.94 -7.23
CA ALA A 287 10.35 17.11 -8.55
C ALA A 287 9.94 15.76 -9.17
N GLY A 288 10.80 14.74 -9.08
CA GLY A 288 10.47 13.37 -9.49
C GLY A 288 9.30 12.79 -8.72
N ALA A 289 9.27 12.98 -7.41
CA ALA A 289 8.19 12.54 -6.53
C ALA A 289 6.83 13.18 -6.92
N LEU A 290 6.83 14.49 -7.13
CA LEU A 290 5.64 15.23 -7.57
C LEU A 290 5.14 14.73 -8.93
N LEU A 291 6.06 14.43 -9.86
CA LEU A 291 5.70 13.90 -11.19
C LEU A 291 5.03 12.52 -11.09
N VAL A 292 5.55 11.62 -10.24
CA VAL A 292 4.93 10.31 -9.98
C VAL A 292 3.55 10.48 -9.36
N VAL A 293 3.43 11.27 -8.28
CA VAL A 293 2.15 11.49 -7.59
C VAL A 293 1.13 12.14 -8.52
N ALA A 294 1.51 13.19 -9.25
CA ALA A 294 0.61 13.84 -10.21
C ALA A 294 0.12 12.86 -11.28
N THR A 295 1.00 11.98 -11.78
CA THR A 295 0.65 10.98 -12.78
C THR A 295 -0.33 9.94 -12.21
N VAL A 296 -0.11 9.47 -10.99
CA VAL A 296 -1.00 8.50 -10.32
C VAL A 296 -2.36 9.13 -10.02
N VAL A 297 -2.39 10.37 -9.54
CA VAL A 297 -3.64 11.14 -9.34
C VAL A 297 -4.37 11.33 -10.67
N TRP A 298 -3.66 11.71 -11.73
CA TRP A 298 -4.25 11.85 -13.07
C TRP A 298 -4.84 10.54 -13.61
N LEU A 299 -4.19 9.40 -13.37
CA LEU A 299 -4.73 8.08 -13.71
C LEU A 299 -6.00 7.75 -12.94
N GLY A 300 -6.07 8.17 -11.68
CA GLY A 300 -7.23 7.95 -10.81
C GLY A 300 -8.41 8.87 -11.10
N LEU A 301 -8.18 10.06 -11.65
CA LEU A 301 -9.23 10.99 -12.07
C LEU A 301 -9.88 10.47 -13.36
N ARG A 302 -10.95 9.66 -13.23
CA ARG A 302 -11.74 9.25 -14.38
C ARG A 302 -12.54 10.44 -14.90
N PRO A 303 -12.37 10.88 -16.17
CA PRO A 303 -13.44 11.63 -16.82
C PRO A 303 -14.58 10.64 -16.98
N ARG A 304 -15.71 10.98 -16.45
CA ARG A 304 -16.96 10.31 -16.84
C ARG A 304 -17.19 10.69 -18.30
N LEU A 305 -16.98 9.72 -19.20
CA LEU A 305 -17.51 9.84 -20.54
C LEU A 305 -19.02 9.94 -20.36
N ALA A 306 -19.57 11.10 -20.78
CA ALA A 306 -20.98 11.32 -20.91
C ALA A 306 -21.57 10.37 -21.98
#